data_f37ea5ce3c60d62f4ee2e35c88f5d561
#
_entry.id   f37ea5ce3c60d62f4ee2e35c88f5d561
#
_cell.length_a   1.000
_cell.length_b   1.000
_cell.length_c   1.000
_cell.angle_alpha   90.00
_cell.angle_beta   90.00
_cell.angle_gamma   90.00
#
_symmetry.space_group_name_H-M   'P 1'
#
loop_
_entity.id
_entity.type
_entity.pdbx_description
1 polymer ?
#
loop_
_entity_poly.entity_id
_entity_poly.type
_entity_poly.pdbx_seq_one_letter_code
_entity_poly.pdbx_strand_id
1 'polypeptide(L)'
;MIAGQTTGQGGPFAGGRHFSTRGWVTPGLVGMLCMVLVAAAYERGRGNLHKIRSRVDPQPAPEVLPAGPGGQEPVHLSRSASSIGHDVELVSATFLPGRGMNVFQITALVPGHGEVPLLLSPPVASASDVLNSQGSDANGSASTSLGGAILVPWAQRLSGSTNASAGMLSTDWDGRRLSFPAENAGSNLSVEGLLLNRAADSIRSDVQPDGQSVSATFHAGDFSGNWPSNIDVTVEAQMTEHDLDLTVTAKNTGPQPAPFGVGWHPYFAVPSSNRAQALLKIPSQTVMEVNRQKDLPTGRMIDVGGTAQDFSRAGGVSLGTTAIDATYTNLIPGGDGGPEAEISYPAYNLKLSVIPLTPDITSMHVVAPVDKPWICIEPNTNLDDPFGPEWNNPENAGIITLAPGATLVWKVRLEISALSASGSDMD
;
A
#
# COMPACT_ATOMS: atom_id res chain seq x y z
N MET A 1 60.28 30.43 22.59
CA MET A 1 61.14 31.62 22.37
C MET A 1 60.35 32.79 22.91
N ILE A 2 60.78 33.28 24.07
CA ILE A 2 61.17 34.63 24.43
C ILE A 2 59.97 35.57 24.58
N ALA A 3 59.47 35.84 25.75
CA ALA A 3 59.99 36.64 26.90
C ALA A 3 59.80 38.14 26.70
N GLY A 4 59.29 38.82 27.72
CA GLY A 4 59.41 40.22 27.91
C GLY A 4 58.44 40.82 28.92
N GLN A 5 58.81 40.73 30.16
CA GLN A 5 58.47 41.50 31.34
C GLN A 5 58.83 43.01 31.19
N THR A 6 58.14 43.91 31.96
CA THR A 6 58.70 44.77 32.99
C THR A 6 57.63 45.73 33.54
N THR A 7 57.19 45.65 34.77
CA THR A 7 57.63 46.33 36.03
C THR A 7 57.59 47.87 36.03
N GLY A 8 56.97 48.46 37.05
CA GLY A 8 57.10 49.84 37.45
C GLY A 8 56.27 50.26 38.64
N GLN A 9 56.93 50.36 39.80
CA GLN A 9 56.46 50.73 41.14
C GLN A 9 56.20 52.25 41.29
N GLY A 10 55.44 52.63 42.33
CA GLY A 10 55.51 53.95 42.94
C GLY A 10 54.31 54.25 43.85
N GLY A 11 54.50 54.13 45.14
CA GLY A 11 53.57 54.63 46.17
C GLY A 11 54.03 56.01 46.63
N PRO A 12 53.83 56.52 47.87
CA PRO A 12 52.54 56.78 48.54
C PRO A 12 52.40 58.26 48.94
N PHE A 13 51.25 58.75 49.34
CA PHE A 13 51.12 59.84 50.31
C PHE A 13 49.79 59.82 51.06
N ALA A 14 49.92 59.95 52.39
CA ALA A 14 48.85 60.09 53.35
C ALA A 14 48.33 61.56 53.41
N GLY A 15 47.07 61.68 53.76
CA GLY A 15 46.46 62.96 54.07
C GLY A 15 45.04 62.77 54.62
N GLY A 16 44.98 62.74 55.95
CA GLY A 16 43.69 62.68 56.63
C GLY A 16 42.95 64.01 56.62
N ARG A 17 41.67 63.98 56.44
CA ARG A 17 40.70 65.02 56.86
C ARG A 17 39.43 64.45 57.38
N HIS A 18 39.11 64.83 58.59
CA HIS A 18 37.80 64.63 59.24
C HIS A 18 36.68 65.26 58.38
N PHE A 19 35.63 64.48 58.10
CA PHE A 19 34.37 65.00 57.55
C PHE A 19 33.22 64.60 58.48
N SER A 20 32.44 65.61 58.84
CA SER A 20 31.30 65.58 59.71
C SER A 20 30.11 64.78 59.11
N THR A 21 29.45 64.00 59.90
CA THR A 21 28.31 63.13 59.62
C THR A 21 26.97 63.88 59.46
N ARG A 22 26.91 65.00 58.77
CA ARG A 22 25.59 65.60 58.44
C ARG A 22 25.50 65.92 56.97
N GLY A 23 24.89 65.05 56.19
CA GLY A 23 24.60 65.34 54.78
C GLY A 23 24.47 64.09 53.85
N TRP A 24 24.57 62.85 54.32
CA TRP A 24 24.65 61.69 53.47
C TRP A 24 23.28 60.95 53.30
N VAL A 25 22.22 61.36 53.97
CA VAL A 25 20.94 60.71 53.88
C VAL A 25 20.21 61.05 52.56
N THR A 26 20.37 62.29 52.08
CA THR A 26 19.69 62.72 50.86
C THR A 26 20.30 62.17 49.56
N PRO A 27 21.65 62.12 49.38
CA PRO A 27 22.20 61.52 48.19
C PRO A 27 22.01 60.00 48.09
N GLY A 28 22.00 59.34 49.25
CA GLY A 28 21.70 57.88 49.30
C GLY A 28 20.31 57.56 48.89
N LEU A 29 19.32 58.32 49.36
CA LEU A 29 17.90 58.14 48.97
C LEU A 29 17.66 58.44 47.48
N VAL A 30 18.31 59.50 46.95
CA VAL A 30 18.21 59.81 45.52
C VAL A 30 18.87 58.73 44.66
N GLY A 31 20.02 58.20 45.09
CA GLY A 31 20.69 57.09 44.39
C GLY A 31 19.85 55.80 44.38
N MET A 32 19.22 55.52 45.53
CA MET A 32 18.33 54.36 45.63
C MET A 32 17.08 54.52 44.74
N LEU A 33 16.49 55.73 44.72
CA LEU A 33 15.32 56.00 43.85
C LEU A 33 15.71 55.92 42.37
N CYS A 34 16.89 56.42 42.00
CA CYS A 34 17.40 56.29 40.63
C CYS A 34 17.64 54.81 40.24
N MET A 35 18.18 53.98 41.14
CA MET A 35 18.34 52.53 40.88
C MET A 35 17.02 51.82 40.72
N VAL A 36 16.01 52.16 41.55
CA VAL A 36 14.66 51.56 41.41
C VAL A 36 14.01 52.01 40.09
N LEU A 37 14.16 53.27 39.71
CA LEU A 37 13.62 53.74 38.42
C LEU A 37 14.33 53.11 37.22
N VAL A 38 15.65 52.90 37.28
CA VAL A 38 16.42 52.21 36.25
C VAL A 38 16.04 50.74 36.20
N ALA A 39 15.88 50.06 37.33
CA ALA A 39 15.41 48.71 37.41
C ALA A 39 13.99 48.55 36.85
N ALA A 40 13.08 49.45 37.20
CA ALA A 40 11.72 49.48 36.69
C ALA A 40 11.65 49.77 35.17
N ALA A 41 12.53 50.68 34.69
CA ALA A 41 12.65 50.93 33.25
C ALA A 41 13.26 49.74 32.51
N TYR A 42 14.23 49.06 33.11
CA TYR A 42 14.83 47.85 32.58
C TYR A 42 13.83 46.69 32.49
N GLU A 43 13.08 46.46 33.57
CA GLU A 43 12.03 45.41 33.58
C GLU A 43 10.91 45.74 32.59
N ARG A 44 10.50 47.01 32.48
CA ARG A 44 9.51 47.44 31.48
C ARG A 44 10.05 47.34 30.05
N GLY A 45 11.32 47.64 29.84
CA GLY A 45 12.03 47.44 28.56
C GLY A 45 12.13 45.97 28.21
N ARG A 46 12.45 45.12 29.19
CA ARG A 46 12.55 43.68 29.01
C ARG A 46 11.19 43.04 28.69
N GLY A 47 10.12 43.48 29.37
CA GLY A 47 8.75 43.03 29.07
C GLY A 47 8.29 43.46 27.67
N ASN A 48 8.68 44.66 27.22
CA ASN A 48 8.39 45.12 25.87
C ASN A 48 9.23 44.39 24.79
N LEU A 49 10.49 44.12 25.08
CA LEU A 49 11.35 43.27 24.21
C LEU A 49 10.84 41.85 24.11
N HIS A 50 10.33 41.30 25.22
CA HIS A 50 9.71 39.95 25.19
C HIS A 50 8.43 39.94 24.36
N LYS A 51 7.59 40.99 24.48
CA LYS A 51 6.39 41.17 23.65
C LYS A 51 6.69 41.40 22.17
N ILE A 52 7.80 42.09 21.89
CA ILE A 52 8.27 42.31 20.51
C ILE A 52 8.88 41.03 19.96
N ARG A 53 9.66 40.31 20.77
CA ARG A 53 10.25 39.03 20.38
C ARG A 53 9.18 37.95 20.11
N SER A 54 8.16 37.86 20.95
CA SER A 54 7.01 36.96 20.71
C SER A 54 6.15 37.37 19.50
N ARG A 55 6.31 38.60 18.99
CA ARG A 55 5.64 39.04 17.74
C ARG A 55 6.53 38.90 16.50
N VAL A 56 7.83 38.73 16.68
CA VAL A 56 8.86 38.66 15.61
C VAL A 56 9.42 37.24 15.49
N ASP A 57 9.36 36.44 16.56
CA ASP A 57 9.63 35.00 16.38
C ASP A 57 8.57 34.46 15.43
N PRO A 58 8.95 33.97 14.25
CA PRO A 58 8.00 33.30 13.40
C PRO A 58 7.37 32.19 14.26
N GLN A 59 6.06 32.19 14.36
CA GLN A 59 5.39 30.98 14.87
C GLN A 59 6.04 29.79 14.14
N PRO A 60 6.43 28.75 14.87
CA PRO A 60 6.87 27.55 14.18
C PRO A 60 5.84 27.30 13.09
N ALA A 61 6.29 27.19 11.84
CA ALA A 61 5.41 26.82 10.75
C ALA A 61 4.58 25.64 11.25
N PRO A 62 3.27 25.63 11.03
CA PRO A 62 2.46 24.48 11.44
C PRO A 62 3.22 23.25 10.98
N GLU A 63 3.46 22.32 11.90
CA GLU A 63 4.13 21.07 11.59
C GLU A 63 3.35 20.44 10.45
N VAL A 64 3.87 20.55 9.26
CA VAL A 64 3.29 19.90 8.08
C VAL A 64 3.56 18.44 8.34
N LEU A 65 2.54 17.73 8.83
CA LEU A 65 2.58 16.28 8.92
C LEU A 65 2.98 15.78 7.54
N PRO A 66 3.90 14.82 7.46
CA PRO A 66 4.27 14.25 6.17
C PRO A 66 2.99 13.77 5.48
N ALA A 67 2.79 14.17 4.26
CA ALA A 67 1.68 13.66 3.45
C ALA A 67 1.76 12.13 3.41
N GLY A 68 0.61 11.45 3.40
CA GLY A 68 0.55 10.00 3.29
C GLY A 68 1.22 9.48 2.01
N PRO A 69 1.34 8.15 1.86
CA PRO A 69 1.94 7.54 0.67
C PRO A 69 1.35 8.08 -0.63
N GLY A 70 2.21 8.55 -1.54
CA GLY A 70 1.78 9.18 -2.79
C GLY A 70 1.16 10.56 -2.63
N GLY A 71 1.34 11.22 -1.48
CA GLY A 71 0.89 12.59 -1.24
C GLY A 71 -0.58 12.72 -0.85
N GLN A 72 -1.24 11.62 -0.51
CA GLN A 72 -2.63 11.62 -0.04
C GLN A 72 -2.77 10.87 1.27
N GLU A 73 -3.67 11.36 2.12
CA GLU A 73 -3.98 10.69 3.39
C GLU A 73 -4.60 9.31 3.13
N PRO A 74 -4.19 8.29 3.91
CA PRO A 74 -4.83 6.98 3.88
C PRO A 74 -6.31 7.08 4.25
N VAL A 75 -7.13 6.22 3.66
CA VAL A 75 -8.53 6.08 4.06
C VAL A 75 -8.69 4.84 4.93
N HIS A 76 -9.35 4.99 6.06
CA HIS A 76 -9.61 3.92 7.00
C HIS A 76 -11.11 3.63 7.06
N LEU A 77 -11.48 2.39 6.76
CA LEU A 77 -12.77 1.83 7.12
C LEU A 77 -12.61 1.10 8.46
N SER A 78 -13.55 1.29 9.38
CA SER A 78 -13.50 0.64 10.70
C SER A 78 -14.90 0.33 11.22
N ARG A 79 -15.04 -0.83 11.85
CA ARG A 79 -16.27 -1.29 12.52
C ARG A 79 -15.98 -1.56 13.99
N SER A 80 -16.99 -1.36 14.82
CA SER A 80 -16.97 -1.93 16.18
C SER A 80 -17.26 -3.41 16.06
N ALA A 81 -16.45 -4.23 16.71
CA ALA A 81 -16.73 -5.66 16.80
C ALA A 81 -18.10 -5.90 17.46
N SER A 82 -18.76 -6.99 17.06
CA SER A 82 -20.01 -7.37 17.72
C SER A 82 -19.74 -7.69 19.18
N SER A 83 -20.68 -7.33 20.08
CA SER A 83 -20.52 -7.53 21.53
C SER A 83 -20.48 -9.01 21.94
N ILE A 84 -20.71 -9.92 21.03
CA ILE A 84 -20.87 -11.36 21.29
C ILE A 84 -19.55 -12.13 21.13
N GLY A 85 -18.57 -11.62 20.38
CA GLY A 85 -17.16 -12.11 20.34
C GLY A 85 -16.97 -13.59 20.04
N HIS A 86 -17.91 -14.23 19.35
CA HIS A 86 -17.88 -15.67 19.10
C HIS A 86 -17.53 -16.04 17.67
N ASP A 87 -17.48 -15.06 16.76
CA ASP A 87 -17.16 -15.28 15.36
C ASP A 87 -15.94 -14.45 14.93
N VAL A 88 -15.41 -14.76 13.76
CA VAL A 88 -14.33 -14.02 13.12
C VAL A 88 -14.94 -12.83 12.39
N GLU A 89 -14.47 -11.60 12.68
CA GLU A 89 -15.03 -10.37 12.10
C GLU A 89 -13.95 -9.48 11.50
N LEU A 90 -14.21 -8.86 10.35
CA LEU A 90 -13.40 -7.73 9.87
C LEU A 90 -13.66 -6.51 10.76
N VAL A 91 -12.61 -5.89 11.26
CA VAL A 91 -12.71 -4.70 12.11
C VAL A 91 -12.13 -3.45 11.47
N SER A 92 -11.17 -3.58 10.56
CA SER A 92 -10.64 -2.44 9.82
C SER A 92 -10.01 -2.80 8.47
N ALA A 93 -10.03 -1.84 7.56
CA ALA A 93 -9.26 -1.87 6.33
C ALA A 93 -8.69 -0.48 6.04
N THR A 94 -7.45 -0.42 5.57
CA THR A 94 -6.74 0.82 5.22
C THR A 94 -6.40 0.82 3.74
N PHE A 95 -6.70 1.90 3.07
CA PHE A 95 -6.46 2.10 1.64
C PHE A 95 -5.51 3.26 1.41
N LEU A 96 -4.69 3.17 0.37
CA LEU A 96 -3.76 4.23 -0.04
C LEU A 96 -4.21 4.84 -1.38
N PRO A 97 -5.06 5.87 -1.37
CA PRO A 97 -5.53 6.49 -2.61
C PRO A 97 -4.39 7.12 -3.41
N GLY A 98 -3.35 7.61 -2.74
CA GLY A 98 -2.14 8.15 -3.37
C GLY A 98 -1.27 7.10 -4.08
N ARG A 99 -1.60 5.81 -3.92
CA ARG A 99 -0.87 4.66 -4.48
C ARG A 99 -1.83 3.70 -5.18
N GLY A 100 -2.62 4.21 -6.13
CA GLY A 100 -3.52 3.41 -6.95
C GLY A 100 -4.60 2.69 -6.17
N MET A 101 -5.01 3.23 -5.02
CA MET A 101 -5.97 2.59 -4.12
C MET A 101 -5.48 1.24 -3.55
N ASN A 102 -4.17 1.09 -3.32
CA ASN A 102 -3.62 -0.12 -2.68
C ASN A 102 -4.40 -0.45 -1.39
N VAL A 103 -4.89 -1.68 -1.28
CA VAL A 103 -5.53 -2.24 -0.07
C VAL A 103 -4.41 -2.58 0.90
N PHE A 104 -4.00 -1.60 1.71
CA PHE A 104 -2.72 -1.66 2.40
C PHE A 104 -2.74 -2.52 3.67
N GLN A 105 -3.84 -2.44 4.43
CA GLN A 105 -4.01 -3.22 5.66
C GLN A 105 -5.45 -3.73 5.73
N ILE A 106 -5.62 -4.93 6.26
CA ILE A 106 -6.89 -5.52 6.65
C ILE A 106 -6.67 -6.18 8.01
N THR A 107 -7.56 -5.91 8.96
CA THR A 107 -7.49 -6.50 10.30
C THR A 107 -8.79 -7.23 10.61
N ALA A 108 -8.67 -8.44 11.13
CA ALA A 108 -9.79 -9.23 11.65
C ALA A 108 -9.70 -9.34 13.18
N LEU A 109 -10.82 -9.36 13.85
CA LEU A 109 -10.93 -9.84 15.22
C LEU A 109 -11.16 -11.35 15.20
N VAL A 110 -10.22 -12.10 15.78
CA VAL A 110 -10.27 -13.56 15.83
C VAL A 110 -10.47 -14.00 17.28
N PRO A 111 -11.53 -14.76 17.61
CA PRO A 111 -11.79 -15.22 18.96
C PRO A 111 -10.59 -15.93 19.59
N GLY A 112 -10.19 -15.51 20.80
CA GLY A 112 -9.04 -16.05 21.51
C GLY A 112 -7.68 -15.53 21.05
N HIS A 113 -7.58 -14.79 19.96
CA HIS A 113 -6.34 -14.24 19.41
C HIS A 113 -6.32 -12.70 19.35
N GLY A 114 -7.49 -12.02 19.48
CA GLY A 114 -7.60 -10.58 19.35
C GLY A 114 -7.53 -10.11 17.89
N GLU A 115 -7.02 -8.89 17.68
CA GLU A 115 -6.85 -8.32 16.34
C GLU A 115 -5.67 -8.99 15.62
N VAL A 116 -5.95 -9.52 14.43
CA VAL A 116 -4.99 -10.24 13.58
C VAL A 116 -4.87 -9.51 12.24
N PRO A 117 -3.68 -9.05 11.85
CA PRO A 117 -3.46 -8.50 10.52
C PRO A 117 -3.56 -9.61 9.46
N LEU A 118 -4.36 -9.37 8.42
CA LEU A 118 -4.56 -10.31 7.32
C LEU A 118 -3.61 -10.07 6.15
N LEU A 119 -3.10 -8.83 5.98
CA LEU A 119 -2.12 -8.50 4.95
C LEU A 119 -0.75 -8.19 5.55
N LEU A 120 0.30 -8.55 4.82
CA LEU A 120 1.67 -8.18 5.15
C LEU A 120 1.90 -6.72 4.74
N SER A 121 1.97 -5.83 5.71
CA SER A 121 2.27 -4.41 5.50
C SER A 121 2.93 -3.82 6.74
N PRO A 122 3.87 -2.88 6.56
CA PRO A 122 4.40 -2.12 7.68
C PRO A 122 3.35 -1.10 8.17
N PRO A 123 3.57 -0.43 9.31
CA PRO A 123 2.76 0.74 9.68
C PRO A 123 2.79 1.80 8.56
N VAL A 124 1.65 2.45 8.30
CA VAL A 124 1.50 3.44 7.21
C VAL A 124 2.56 4.54 7.28
N ALA A 125 2.86 5.04 8.49
CA ALA A 125 3.88 6.07 8.68
C ALA A 125 5.28 5.61 8.18
N SER A 126 5.61 4.33 8.37
CA SER A 126 6.88 3.76 7.89
C SER A 126 6.86 3.49 6.38
N ALA A 127 5.67 3.30 5.79
CA ALA A 127 5.52 3.04 4.37
C ALA A 127 5.64 4.32 3.53
N SER A 128 5.38 5.50 4.09
CA SER A 128 5.36 6.77 3.34
C SER A 128 6.68 7.07 2.64
N ASP A 129 7.81 6.76 3.27
CA ASP A 129 9.13 6.97 2.66
C ASP A 129 9.43 5.95 1.54
N VAL A 130 8.97 4.71 1.70
CA VAL A 130 9.17 3.63 0.72
C VAL A 130 8.23 3.82 -0.48
N LEU A 131 6.99 4.19 -0.22
CA LEU A 131 5.94 4.38 -1.22
C LEU A 131 5.85 5.84 -1.71
N ASN A 132 6.99 6.47 -1.93
CA ASN A 132 7.05 7.84 -2.44
C ASN A 132 7.09 7.82 -3.98
N SER A 133 5.99 8.25 -4.60
CA SER A 133 5.83 8.28 -6.06
C SER A 133 6.81 9.20 -6.80
N GLN A 134 7.43 10.15 -6.10
CA GLN A 134 8.43 11.07 -6.67
C GLN A 134 9.88 10.64 -6.35
N GLY A 135 10.07 9.60 -5.57
CA GLY A 135 11.36 9.14 -5.06
C GLY A 135 11.57 7.65 -5.21
N SER A 136 11.57 6.94 -4.09
CA SER A 136 11.94 5.52 -4.00
C SER A 136 11.02 4.57 -4.79
N ASP A 137 9.77 4.96 -5.03
CA ASP A 137 8.78 4.15 -5.75
C ASP A 137 8.16 4.90 -6.95
N ALA A 138 8.98 5.59 -7.72
CA ALA A 138 8.53 6.38 -8.86
C ALA A 138 7.85 5.54 -9.97
N ASN A 139 8.24 4.28 -10.12
CA ASN A 139 7.63 3.34 -11.07
C ASN A 139 6.54 2.45 -10.46
N GLY A 140 6.32 2.50 -9.14
CA GLY A 140 5.31 1.70 -8.45
C GLY A 140 5.74 0.30 -8.02
N SER A 141 7.01 -0.11 -8.28
CA SER A 141 7.46 -1.47 -7.98
C SER A 141 7.43 -1.84 -6.50
N ALA A 142 7.64 -0.88 -5.59
CA ALA A 142 7.53 -1.16 -4.16
C ALA A 142 6.07 -1.36 -3.72
N SER A 143 5.10 -0.75 -4.43
CA SER A 143 3.68 -0.92 -4.13
C SER A 143 3.19 -2.34 -4.36
N THR A 144 3.77 -3.08 -5.32
CA THR A 144 3.40 -4.49 -5.56
C THR A 144 3.89 -5.42 -4.45
N SER A 145 4.84 -4.99 -3.62
CA SER A 145 5.43 -5.81 -2.56
C SER A 145 4.79 -5.59 -1.19
N LEU A 146 3.78 -4.74 -1.06
CA LEU A 146 3.19 -4.33 0.21
C LEU A 146 1.67 -4.28 0.13
N GLY A 147 0.99 -4.91 1.09
CA GLY A 147 -0.46 -4.90 1.18
C GLY A 147 -1.12 -5.67 0.05
N GLY A 148 -1.98 -5.00 -0.72
CA GLY A 148 -2.70 -5.57 -1.86
C GLY A 148 -2.89 -4.54 -2.98
N ALA A 149 -1.94 -4.46 -3.89
CA ALA A 149 -1.96 -3.52 -5.01
C ALA A 149 -3.08 -3.84 -6.01
N ILE A 150 -3.71 -2.81 -6.56
CA ILE A 150 -4.64 -2.93 -7.69
C ILE A 150 -3.85 -2.77 -8.98
N LEU A 151 -3.92 -3.78 -9.83
CA LEU A 151 -3.16 -3.89 -11.06
C LEU A 151 -4.03 -3.52 -12.25
N VAL A 152 -3.77 -2.40 -12.89
CA VAL A 152 -4.41 -1.94 -14.13
C VAL A 152 -3.42 -1.10 -14.96
N PRO A 153 -3.51 -1.11 -16.28
CA PRO A 153 -4.44 -1.77 -17.19
C PRO A 153 -4.05 -3.19 -17.59
N TRP A 154 -3.16 -3.83 -16.85
CA TRP A 154 -2.84 -5.26 -16.92
C TRP A 154 -2.42 -5.77 -15.56
N ALA A 155 -2.61 -7.06 -15.31
CA ALA A 155 -2.03 -7.81 -14.21
C ALA A 155 -0.83 -8.61 -14.71
N GLN A 156 0.03 -9.07 -13.79
CA GLN A 156 1.22 -9.84 -14.09
C GLN A 156 2.25 -9.04 -14.92
N ARG A 157 3.35 -9.68 -15.30
CA ARG A 157 4.45 -9.03 -16.02
C ARG A 157 4.18 -8.93 -17.51
N LEU A 158 4.74 -7.93 -18.15
CA LEU A 158 4.83 -7.82 -19.60
C LEU A 158 6.29 -7.91 -20.02
N SER A 159 6.58 -8.64 -21.09
CA SER A 159 7.85 -8.52 -21.77
C SER A 159 7.84 -7.35 -22.76
N GLY A 160 8.99 -6.74 -22.95
CA GLY A 160 9.09 -5.63 -23.89
C GLY A 160 10.49 -5.38 -24.40
N SER A 161 10.54 -4.65 -25.52
CA SER A 161 11.81 -4.12 -26.05
C SER A 161 12.18 -2.84 -25.30
N THR A 162 13.47 -2.65 -25.04
CA THR A 162 13.98 -1.41 -24.45
C THR A 162 13.58 -0.21 -25.30
N ASN A 163 12.91 0.75 -24.71
CA ASN A 163 12.58 2.01 -25.35
C ASN A 163 13.80 2.98 -25.32
N ALA A 164 13.79 3.98 -26.19
CA ALA A 164 14.77 5.06 -26.19
C ALA A 164 14.81 5.84 -24.87
N SER A 165 13.71 5.85 -24.11
CA SER A 165 13.64 6.42 -22.75
C SER A 165 14.21 5.43 -21.75
N ALA A 166 15.16 5.87 -20.93
CA ALA A 166 15.78 5.03 -19.91
C ALA A 166 14.73 4.48 -18.93
N GLY A 167 14.76 3.17 -18.68
CA GLY A 167 13.86 2.50 -17.75
C GLY A 167 12.45 2.24 -18.30
N MET A 168 12.20 2.49 -19.61
CA MET A 168 10.93 2.18 -20.25
C MET A 168 11.09 1.02 -21.24
N LEU A 169 10.08 0.20 -21.28
CA LEU A 169 9.89 -0.89 -22.25
C LEU A 169 8.72 -0.56 -23.17
N SER A 170 8.62 -1.27 -24.28
CA SER A 170 7.47 -1.18 -25.15
C SER A 170 7.18 -2.50 -25.85
N THR A 171 5.89 -2.71 -26.13
CA THR A 171 5.38 -3.78 -27.00
C THR A 171 4.34 -3.20 -27.97
N ASP A 172 3.92 -3.98 -28.94
CA ASP A 172 2.90 -3.57 -29.91
C ASP A 172 1.59 -4.31 -29.64
N TRP A 173 0.50 -3.58 -29.73
CA TRP A 173 -0.87 -4.11 -29.70
C TRP A 173 -1.70 -3.50 -30.84
N ASP A 174 -2.20 -4.31 -31.74
CA ASP A 174 -3.00 -3.90 -32.89
C ASP A 174 -2.35 -2.74 -33.72
N GLY A 175 -1.03 -2.86 -33.94
CA GLY A 175 -0.23 -1.84 -34.62
C GLY A 175 0.00 -0.56 -33.84
N ARG A 176 -0.32 -0.54 -32.55
CA ARG A 176 -0.12 0.59 -31.64
C ARG A 176 0.93 0.24 -30.58
N ARG A 177 1.77 1.22 -30.30
CA ARG A 177 2.80 1.05 -29.30
C ARG A 177 2.23 1.23 -27.90
N LEU A 178 2.43 0.23 -27.05
CA LEU A 178 2.25 0.32 -25.58
C LEU A 178 3.62 0.58 -24.96
N SER A 179 3.67 1.41 -23.93
CA SER A 179 4.90 1.70 -23.19
C SER A 179 4.66 1.54 -21.69
N PHE A 180 5.67 1.03 -20.98
CA PHE A 180 5.54 0.73 -19.54
C PHE A 180 6.91 0.73 -18.86
N PRO A 181 6.97 0.98 -17.53
CA PRO A 181 8.22 0.95 -16.80
C PRO A 181 8.82 -0.46 -16.76
N ALA A 182 10.13 -0.55 -16.90
CA ALA A 182 10.86 -1.78 -16.59
C ALA A 182 10.86 -2.02 -15.07
N GLU A 183 10.78 -3.27 -14.65
CA GLU A 183 10.88 -3.67 -13.25
C GLU A 183 12.18 -3.17 -12.60
N ASN A 184 13.29 -3.38 -13.30
CA ASN A 184 14.63 -2.98 -12.88
C ASN A 184 15.42 -2.43 -14.06
N ALA A 185 16.50 -1.72 -13.77
CA ALA A 185 17.42 -1.25 -14.80
C ALA A 185 18.01 -2.43 -15.59
N GLY A 186 17.76 -2.46 -16.88
CA GLY A 186 18.23 -3.51 -17.79
C GLY A 186 17.33 -4.75 -17.85
N SER A 187 16.22 -4.79 -17.10
CA SER A 187 15.19 -5.82 -17.27
C SER A 187 14.44 -5.60 -18.58
N ASN A 188 14.00 -6.71 -19.19
CA ASN A 188 13.04 -6.71 -20.29
C ASN A 188 11.61 -7.06 -19.81
N LEU A 189 11.39 -7.13 -18.49
CA LEU A 189 10.11 -7.35 -17.84
C LEU A 189 9.64 -6.07 -17.16
N SER A 190 8.34 -5.84 -17.17
CA SER A 190 7.69 -4.67 -16.60
C SER A 190 7.42 -4.79 -15.11
N VAL A 191 7.18 -3.64 -14.46
CA VAL A 191 6.31 -3.55 -13.29
C VAL A 191 4.86 -3.81 -13.72
N GLU A 192 4.04 -4.30 -12.82
CA GLU A 192 2.65 -4.66 -13.07
C GLU A 192 1.73 -3.44 -13.02
N GLY A 193 1.09 -3.12 -14.15
CA GLY A 193 0.16 -2.02 -14.26
C GLY A 193 0.77 -0.60 -14.29
N LEU A 194 -0.08 0.40 -14.47
CA LEU A 194 0.28 1.83 -14.54
C LEU A 194 -0.46 2.69 -13.49
N LEU A 195 -1.19 2.07 -12.57
CA LEU A 195 -1.92 2.78 -11.52
C LEU A 195 -1.14 2.86 -10.20
N LEU A 196 -0.14 2.02 -10.01
CA LEU A 196 0.57 1.78 -8.75
C LEU A 196 1.16 3.02 -8.08
N ASN A 197 1.59 3.99 -8.85
CA ASN A 197 2.20 5.24 -8.37
C ASN A 197 1.31 6.47 -8.61
N ARG A 198 0.01 6.26 -8.91
CA ARG A 198 -0.92 7.33 -9.24
C ARG A 198 -1.79 7.68 -8.04
N ALA A 199 -1.92 8.98 -7.78
CA ALA A 199 -2.84 9.51 -6.80
C ALA A 199 -4.26 9.62 -7.38
N ALA A 200 -5.28 9.39 -6.55
CA ALA A 200 -6.67 9.52 -6.94
C ALA A 200 -7.06 10.98 -7.19
N ASP A 201 -7.88 11.21 -8.22
CA ASP A 201 -8.42 12.55 -8.53
C ASP A 201 -9.57 12.91 -7.58
N SER A 202 -10.33 11.93 -7.11
CA SER A 202 -11.37 12.12 -6.09
C SER A 202 -11.55 10.88 -5.24
N ILE A 203 -11.93 11.11 -3.97
CA ILE A 203 -12.17 10.06 -2.98
C ILE A 203 -13.53 10.34 -2.34
N ARG A 204 -14.34 9.30 -2.14
CA ARG A 204 -15.61 9.35 -1.43
C ARG A 204 -15.68 8.19 -0.45
N SER A 205 -16.16 8.46 0.76
CA SER A 205 -16.43 7.43 1.76
C SER A 205 -17.89 7.53 2.18
N ASP A 206 -18.53 6.39 2.40
CA ASP A 206 -19.91 6.29 2.85
C ASP A 206 -20.03 5.27 3.98
N VAL A 207 -20.92 5.56 4.93
CA VAL A 207 -21.22 4.69 6.08
C VAL A 207 -22.64 4.18 5.91
N GLN A 208 -22.77 2.88 5.72
CA GLN A 208 -24.04 2.16 5.58
C GLN A 208 -24.39 1.46 6.90
N PRO A 209 -25.65 1.11 7.14
CA PRO A 209 -26.05 0.37 8.36
C PRO A 209 -25.35 -1.00 8.49
N ASP A 210 -25.02 -1.63 7.38
CA ASP A 210 -24.44 -2.96 7.26
C ASP A 210 -22.95 -2.96 6.87
N GLY A 211 -22.34 -1.77 6.70
CA GLY A 211 -20.96 -1.69 6.33
C GLY A 211 -20.48 -0.29 6.03
N GLN A 212 -19.22 -0.20 5.61
CA GLN A 212 -18.59 1.04 5.17
C GLN A 212 -17.99 0.84 3.79
N SER A 213 -18.01 1.90 2.98
CA SER A 213 -17.40 1.88 1.66
C SER A 213 -16.49 3.08 1.42
N VAL A 214 -15.54 2.89 0.52
CA VAL A 214 -14.71 3.95 -0.03
C VAL A 214 -14.59 3.74 -1.53
N SER A 215 -14.62 4.85 -2.27
CA SER A 215 -14.44 4.86 -3.72
C SER A 215 -13.40 5.91 -4.09
N ALA A 216 -12.45 5.55 -4.95
CA ALA A 216 -11.44 6.44 -5.51
C ALA A 216 -11.54 6.44 -7.03
N THR A 217 -11.59 7.62 -7.62
CA THR A 217 -11.64 7.79 -9.09
C THR A 217 -10.32 8.33 -9.61
N PHE A 218 -9.83 7.74 -10.69
CA PHE A 218 -8.61 8.08 -11.40
C PHE A 218 -8.97 8.41 -12.85
N HIS A 219 -8.83 9.67 -13.24
CA HIS A 219 -8.87 10.08 -14.65
C HIS A 219 -7.50 9.75 -15.26
N ALA A 220 -7.27 8.46 -15.53
CA ALA A 220 -5.96 7.96 -15.94
C ALA A 220 -5.55 8.51 -17.32
N GLY A 221 -6.50 8.94 -18.13
CA GLY A 221 -6.22 9.38 -19.49
C GLY A 221 -5.59 8.24 -20.28
N ASP A 222 -4.67 8.56 -21.15
CA ASP A 222 -3.85 7.60 -21.90
C ASP A 222 -2.60 7.13 -21.09
N PHE A 223 -2.66 7.21 -19.77
CA PHE A 223 -1.52 6.93 -18.87
C PHE A 223 -0.25 7.70 -19.27
N SER A 224 -0.41 8.99 -19.55
CA SER A 224 0.67 9.89 -19.98
C SER A 224 1.31 9.52 -21.32
N GLY A 225 0.50 9.12 -22.29
CA GLY A 225 0.95 8.70 -23.62
C GLY A 225 1.44 7.26 -23.71
N ASN A 226 1.24 6.48 -22.67
CA ASN A 226 1.71 5.09 -22.59
C ASN A 226 0.67 4.07 -23.06
N TRP A 227 -0.60 4.48 -23.17
CA TRP A 227 -1.72 3.61 -23.54
C TRP A 227 -2.51 4.19 -24.74
N PRO A 228 -3.19 3.37 -25.55
CA PRO A 228 -3.72 3.82 -26.84
C PRO A 228 -4.99 4.67 -26.74
N SER A 229 -5.62 4.75 -25.57
CA SER A 229 -6.85 5.52 -25.37
C SER A 229 -6.98 6.04 -23.93
N ASN A 230 -7.86 7.02 -23.72
CA ASN A 230 -8.15 7.56 -22.41
C ASN A 230 -9.03 6.60 -21.60
N ILE A 231 -8.61 6.30 -20.39
CA ILE A 231 -9.32 5.41 -19.47
C ILE A 231 -9.62 6.17 -18.17
N ASP A 232 -10.86 6.11 -17.71
CA ASP A 232 -11.22 6.44 -16.34
C ASP A 232 -11.34 5.15 -15.54
N VAL A 233 -10.73 5.13 -14.36
CA VAL A 233 -10.75 3.97 -13.44
C VAL A 233 -11.39 4.40 -12.13
N THR A 234 -12.34 3.63 -11.64
CA THR A 234 -12.88 3.77 -10.28
C THR A 234 -12.59 2.49 -9.53
N VAL A 235 -11.97 2.61 -8.36
CA VAL A 235 -11.76 1.50 -7.43
C VAL A 235 -12.65 1.75 -6.21
N GLU A 236 -13.51 0.79 -5.93
CA GLU A 236 -14.42 0.81 -4.79
C GLU A 236 -14.14 -0.37 -3.86
N ALA A 237 -14.17 -0.13 -2.56
CA ALA A 237 -14.12 -1.17 -1.53
C ALA A 237 -15.33 -1.01 -0.61
N GLN A 238 -16.01 -2.12 -0.34
CA GLN A 238 -17.10 -2.22 0.63
C GLN A 238 -16.75 -3.26 1.67
N MET A 239 -16.74 -2.86 2.94
CA MET A 239 -16.41 -3.72 4.08
C MET A 239 -17.66 -3.95 4.92
N THR A 240 -17.99 -5.22 5.15
CA THR A 240 -19.01 -5.70 6.08
C THR A 240 -18.37 -6.41 7.27
N GLU A 241 -19.14 -7.20 8.00
CA GLU A 241 -18.65 -8.00 9.13
C GLU A 241 -17.69 -9.10 8.68
N HIS A 242 -17.98 -9.74 7.55
CA HIS A 242 -17.22 -10.89 7.08
C HIS A 242 -16.58 -10.69 5.71
N ASP A 243 -17.00 -9.66 4.96
CA ASP A 243 -16.63 -9.47 3.58
C ASP A 243 -15.90 -8.15 3.34
N LEU A 244 -14.91 -8.20 2.47
CA LEU A 244 -14.37 -7.04 1.78
C LEU A 244 -14.55 -7.25 0.27
N ASP A 245 -15.52 -6.55 -0.31
CA ASP A 245 -15.74 -6.53 -1.75
C ASP A 245 -14.89 -5.44 -2.40
N LEU A 246 -14.10 -5.80 -3.39
CA LEU A 246 -13.33 -4.88 -4.23
C LEU A 246 -13.94 -4.84 -5.62
N THR A 247 -14.26 -3.65 -6.11
CA THR A 247 -14.79 -3.42 -7.45
C THR A 247 -13.89 -2.46 -8.20
N VAL A 248 -13.42 -2.85 -9.38
CA VAL A 248 -12.72 -1.97 -10.32
C VAL A 248 -13.61 -1.77 -11.53
N THR A 249 -13.97 -0.51 -11.78
CA THR A 249 -14.71 -0.09 -12.98
C THR A 249 -13.78 0.70 -13.87
N ALA A 250 -13.55 0.20 -15.09
CA ALA A 250 -12.75 0.89 -16.11
C ALA A 250 -13.61 1.27 -17.28
N LYS A 251 -13.57 2.54 -17.67
CA LYS A 251 -14.32 3.08 -18.81
C LYS A 251 -13.37 3.68 -19.84
N ASN A 252 -13.46 3.23 -21.07
CA ASN A 252 -12.75 3.86 -22.17
C ASN A 252 -13.49 5.15 -22.57
N THR A 253 -12.92 6.30 -22.20
CA THR A 253 -13.46 7.65 -22.51
C THR A 253 -12.83 8.27 -23.76
N GLY A 254 -11.82 7.60 -24.34
CA GLY A 254 -11.15 8.05 -25.54
C GLY A 254 -11.77 7.50 -26.84
N PRO A 255 -11.25 7.95 -27.98
CA PRO A 255 -11.82 7.62 -29.29
C PRO A 255 -11.30 6.30 -29.88
N GLN A 256 -10.37 5.62 -29.22
CA GLN A 256 -9.74 4.42 -29.75
C GLN A 256 -10.05 3.20 -28.87
N PRO A 257 -10.07 1.97 -29.40
CA PRO A 257 -10.04 0.78 -28.57
C PRO A 257 -8.77 0.74 -27.72
N ALA A 258 -8.85 0.13 -26.54
CA ALA A 258 -7.72 -0.08 -25.65
C ALA A 258 -7.73 -1.49 -25.06
N PRO A 259 -6.58 -2.17 -24.95
CA PRO A 259 -6.47 -3.41 -24.24
C PRO A 259 -6.55 -3.14 -22.73
N PHE A 260 -7.19 -4.04 -21.97
CA PHE A 260 -7.36 -3.84 -20.54
C PHE A 260 -7.38 -5.15 -19.78
N GLY A 261 -6.67 -5.18 -18.68
CA GLY A 261 -6.69 -6.25 -17.71
C GLY A 261 -6.70 -5.68 -16.30
N VAL A 262 -7.18 -6.46 -15.34
CA VAL A 262 -7.29 -6.11 -13.92
C VAL A 262 -6.81 -7.26 -13.07
N GLY A 263 -6.13 -6.94 -11.97
CA GLY A 263 -5.76 -7.88 -10.91
C GLY A 263 -5.72 -7.22 -9.55
N TRP A 264 -5.69 -8.06 -8.54
CA TRP A 264 -5.43 -7.66 -7.15
C TRP A 264 -4.30 -8.53 -6.61
N HIS A 265 -3.26 -7.90 -6.04
CA HIS A 265 -2.01 -8.54 -5.61
C HIS A 265 -1.85 -8.52 -4.07
N PRO A 266 -2.64 -9.29 -3.29
CA PRO A 266 -2.59 -9.29 -1.85
C PRO A 266 -1.49 -10.21 -1.31
N TYR A 267 -0.71 -9.73 -0.37
CA TYR A 267 0.18 -10.55 0.44
C TYR A 267 -0.51 -10.92 1.75
N PHE A 268 -1.20 -12.06 1.77
CA PHE A 268 -1.85 -12.58 2.98
C PHE A 268 -0.79 -12.99 4.00
N ALA A 269 -0.80 -12.35 5.16
CA ALA A 269 0.10 -12.68 6.26
C ALA A 269 -0.25 -14.04 6.86
N VAL A 270 0.76 -14.82 7.20
CA VAL A 270 0.58 -16.06 7.98
C VAL A 270 0.66 -15.71 9.47
N PRO A 271 -0.45 -15.70 10.22
CA PRO A 271 -0.49 -15.15 11.58
C PRO A 271 0.47 -15.84 12.55
N SER A 272 0.65 -17.16 12.42
CA SER A 272 1.59 -17.95 13.25
C SER A 272 3.05 -17.83 12.83
N SER A 273 3.35 -17.14 11.72
CA SER A 273 4.63 -17.19 11.00
C SER A 273 5.05 -18.61 10.59
N ASN A 274 4.20 -19.60 10.78
CA ASN A 274 4.44 -21.00 10.42
C ASN A 274 3.57 -21.40 9.21
N ARG A 275 4.01 -21.01 8.02
CA ARG A 275 3.28 -21.31 6.79
C ARG A 275 3.07 -22.82 6.54
N ALA A 276 3.91 -23.66 7.12
CA ALA A 276 3.78 -25.11 6.95
C ALA A 276 2.45 -25.66 7.52
N GLN A 277 1.83 -24.95 8.46
CA GLN A 277 0.53 -25.29 9.03
C GLN A 277 -0.64 -24.67 8.28
N ALA A 278 -0.40 -23.75 7.35
CA ALA A 278 -1.46 -23.21 6.52
C ALA A 278 -1.92 -24.26 5.51
N LEU A 279 -3.25 -24.33 5.31
CA LEU A 279 -3.86 -25.15 4.29
C LEU A 279 -4.26 -24.24 3.12
N LEU A 280 -3.90 -24.64 1.92
CA LEU A 280 -4.25 -23.93 0.68
C LEU A 280 -5.20 -24.76 -0.15
N LYS A 281 -6.26 -24.13 -0.67
CA LYS A 281 -7.14 -24.70 -1.68
C LYS A 281 -7.19 -23.74 -2.87
N ILE A 282 -6.91 -24.25 -4.07
CA ILE A 282 -7.06 -23.53 -5.33
C ILE A 282 -8.04 -24.32 -6.20
N PRO A 283 -9.11 -23.69 -6.71
CA PRO A 283 -10.16 -24.40 -7.46
C PRO A 283 -9.74 -24.64 -8.91
N SER A 284 -8.60 -25.31 -9.10
CA SER A 284 -8.04 -25.64 -10.41
C SER A 284 -7.02 -26.77 -10.32
N GLN A 285 -6.95 -27.55 -11.38
CA GLN A 285 -5.90 -28.55 -11.62
C GLN A 285 -5.08 -28.23 -12.88
N THR A 286 -5.19 -27.01 -13.38
CA THR A 286 -4.49 -26.57 -14.59
C THR A 286 -3.64 -25.35 -14.29
N VAL A 287 -2.36 -25.39 -14.65
CA VAL A 287 -1.46 -24.24 -14.50
C VAL A 287 -0.86 -23.84 -15.86
N MET A 288 -0.59 -22.56 -15.98
CA MET A 288 0.17 -22.00 -17.10
C MET A 288 1.62 -22.49 -17.03
N GLU A 289 2.12 -23.03 -18.16
CA GLU A 289 3.52 -23.44 -18.22
C GLU A 289 4.45 -22.24 -18.43
N VAL A 290 5.47 -22.13 -17.59
CA VAL A 290 6.48 -21.05 -17.65
C VAL A 290 7.83 -21.62 -18.07
N ASN A 291 8.48 -20.97 -19.02
CA ASN A 291 9.88 -21.20 -19.35
C ASN A 291 10.76 -20.55 -18.27
N ARG A 292 11.27 -21.34 -17.36
CA ARG A 292 12.06 -20.87 -16.21
C ARG A 292 13.36 -20.14 -16.55
N GLN A 293 13.88 -20.29 -17.76
CA GLN A 293 15.09 -19.57 -18.18
C GLN A 293 14.78 -18.13 -18.61
N LYS A 294 13.58 -17.90 -19.14
CA LYS A 294 13.14 -16.62 -19.64
C LYS A 294 12.20 -15.92 -18.65
N ASP A 295 11.68 -16.65 -17.69
CA ASP A 295 10.60 -16.24 -16.78
C ASP A 295 9.35 -15.72 -17.54
N LEU A 296 9.01 -16.40 -18.63
CA LEU A 296 7.91 -16.07 -19.53
C LEU A 296 7.05 -17.32 -19.81
N PRO A 297 5.75 -17.17 -20.09
CA PRO A 297 4.88 -18.27 -20.44
C PRO A 297 5.31 -18.93 -21.75
N THR A 298 4.90 -20.19 -21.94
CA THR A 298 5.10 -20.95 -23.17
C THR A 298 3.87 -20.99 -24.08
N GLY A 299 2.76 -20.40 -23.63
CA GLY A 299 1.45 -20.49 -24.28
C GLY A 299 0.73 -21.81 -24.04
N ARG A 300 1.27 -22.70 -23.21
CA ARG A 300 0.66 -24.01 -22.90
C ARG A 300 0.11 -24.05 -21.48
N MET A 301 -0.95 -24.82 -21.32
CA MET A 301 -1.51 -25.18 -20.02
C MET A 301 -1.15 -26.63 -19.72
N ILE A 302 -0.79 -26.92 -18.47
CA ILE A 302 -0.43 -28.26 -18.00
C ILE A 302 -1.34 -28.70 -16.86
N ASP A 303 -1.73 -29.97 -16.90
CA ASP A 303 -2.48 -30.61 -15.82
C ASP A 303 -1.52 -30.91 -14.65
N VAL A 304 -1.92 -30.51 -13.45
CA VAL A 304 -1.18 -30.77 -12.21
C VAL A 304 -1.93 -31.70 -11.26
N GLY A 305 -3.05 -32.26 -11.70
CA GLY A 305 -3.87 -33.18 -10.91
C GLY A 305 -3.04 -34.32 -10.33
N GLY A 306 -3.11 -34.54 -9.02
CA GLY A 306 -2.35 -35.55 -8.30
C GLY A 306 -0.85 -35.26 -8.11
N THR A 307 -0.35 -34.12 -8.55
CA THR A 307 1.04 -33.68 -8.33
C THR A 307 1.19 -32.87 -7.02
N ALA A 308 2.40 -32.46 -6.69
CA ALA A 308 2.67 -31.57 -5.56
C ALA A 308 2.10 -30.14 -5.75
N GLN A 309 1.66 -29.78 -6.96
CA GLN A 309 1.01 -28.50 -7.29
C GLN A 309 -0.53 -28.63 -7.34
N ASP A 310 -1.10 -29.77 -7.03
CA ASP A 310 -2.53 -29.97 -6.94
C ASP A 310 -3.06 -29.55 -5.56
N PHE A 311 -3.61 -28.34 -5.49
CA PHE A 311 -4.26 -27.78 -4.31
C PHE A 311 -5.79 -27.79 -4.41
N SER A 312 -6.37 -28.60 -5.31
CA SER A 312 -7.82 -28.60 -5.59
C SER A 312 -8.66 -29.39 -4.57
N ARG A 313 -8.03 -30.05 -3.60
CA ARG A 313 -8.73 -30.91 -2.62
C ARG A 313 -9.63 -30.09 -1.70
N ALA A 314 -10.84 -30.62 -1.46
CA ALA A 314 -11.71 -30.11 -0.41
C ALA A 314 -10.99 -30.13 0.96
N GLY A 315 -11.14 -29.06 1.73
CA GLY A 315 -10.45 -28.88 3.02
C GLY A 315 -9.00 -28.42 2.91
N GLY A 316 -8.48 -28.23 1.70
CA GLY A 316 -7.15 -27.69 1.45
C GLY A 316 -6.02 -28.71 1.59
N VAL A 317 -4.83 -28.31 1.18
CA VAL A 317 -3.58 -29.07 1.24
C VAL A 317 -2.57 -28.28 2.05
N SER A 318 -1.89 -28.91 3.00
CA SER A 318 -0.83 -28.27 3.77
C SER A 318 0.28 -27.77 2.85
N LEU A 319 0.68 -26.53 3.02
CA LEU A 319 1.80 -25.95 2.28
C LEU A 319 3.14 -26.61 2.60
N GLY A 320 3.31 -27.11 3.83
CA GLY A 320 4.53 -27.79 4.24
C GLY A 320 5.79 -27.00 3.81
N THR A 321 6.67 -27.70 3.07
CA THR A 321 7.89 -27.11 2.47
C THR A 321 7.74 -26.87 0.96
N THR A 322 6.53 -26.94 0.39
CA THR A 322 6.30 -26.72 -1.03
C THR A 322 6.38 -25.25 -1.36
N ALA A 323 7.31 -24.84 -2.22
CA ALA A 323 7.30 -23.52 -2.83
C ALA A 323 6.27 -23.49 -3.97
N ILE A 324 5.51 -22.41 -4.06
CA ILE A 324 4.54 -22.17 -5.13
C ILE A 324 4.91 -20.87 -5.80
N ASP A 325 4.89 -20.87 -7.12
CA ASP A 325 4.94 -19.73 -8.02
C ASP A 325 4.31 -20.22 -9.33
N ALA A 326 2.98 -20.08 -9.43
CA ALA A 326 2.21 -20.68 -10.51
C ALA A 326 0.89 -19.93 -10.76
N THR A 327 0.52 -19.77 -12.02
CA THR A 327 -0.76 -19.21 -12.45
C THR A 327 -1.73 -20.34 -12.75
N TYR A 328 -2.74 -20.50 -11.91
CA TYR A 328 -3.83 -21.47 -12.06
C TYR A 328 -4.90 -20.91 -12.97
N THR A 329 -5.35 -21.72 -13.92
CA THR A 329 -6.36 -21.39 -14.93
C THR A 329 -7.48 -22.43 -14.92
N ASN A 330 -8.49 -22.28 -15.80
CA ASN A 330 -9.63 -23.20 -15.82
C ASN A 330 -10.24 -23.37 -14.43
N LEU A 331 -10.52 -22.24 -13.78
CA LEU A 331 -11.06 -22.21 -12.43
C LEU A 331 -12.40 -22.94 -12.36
N ILE A 332 -12.53 -23.85 -11.39
CA ILE A 332 -13.72 -24.68 -11.20
C ILE A 332 -14.68 -23.96 -10.26
N PRO A 333 -15.90 -23.63 -10.69
CA PRO A 333 -16.91 -23.02 -9.83
C PRO A 333 -17.23 -23.92 -8.63
N GLY A 334 -17.33 -23.30 -7.44
CA GLY A 334 -17.83 -23.97 -6.24
C GLY A 334 -19.34 -24.14 -6.23
N GLY A 335 -19.89 -24.80 -5.18
CA GLY A 335 -21.33 -25.08 -5.04
C GLY A 335 -22.20 -23.81 -4.96
N ASP A 336 -21.63 -22.68 -4.53
CA ASP A 336 -22.35 -21.42 -4.29
C ASP A 336 -22.12 -20.36 -5.39
N GLY A 337 -21.56 -20.75 -6.52
CA GLY A 337 -21.61 -19.97 -7.77
C GLY A 337 -20.29 -19.45 -8.31
N GLY A 338 -19.24 -19.26 -7.53
CA GLY A 338 -17.92 -18.78 -8.00
C GLY A 338 -16.78 -19.76 -7.69
N PRO A 339 -15.65 -19.70 -8.39
CA PRO A 339 -14.45 -20.41 -7.95
C PRO A 339 -13.92 -19.76 -6.67
N GLU A 340 -13.61 -20.58 -5.66
CA GLU A 340 -13.18 -20.12 -4.33
C GLU A 340 -11.78 -20.65 -4.02
N ALA A 341 -10.79 -19.73 -3.93
CA ALA A 341 -9.49 -20.06 -3.39
C ALA A 341 -9.47 -19.78 -1.87
N GLU A 342 -8.94 -20.71 -1.08
CA GLU A 342 -8.98 -20.63 0.37
C GLU A 342 -7.59 -20.74 0.98
N ILE A 343 -7.35 -19.95 2.02
CA ILE A 343 -6.23 -20.12 2.94
C ILE A 343 -6.83 -20.38 4.32
N SER A 344 -6.51 -21.52 4.92
CA SER A 344 -6.98 -21.86 6.26
C SER A 344 -5.82 -21.88 7.24
N TYR A 345 -6.04 -21.29 8.41
CA TYR A 345 -5.11 -21.24 9.54
C TYR A 345 -5.72 -21.98 10.75
N PRO A 346 -5.53 -23.30 10.85
CA PRO A 346 -6.20 -24.11 11.90
C PRO A 346 -5.90 -23.65 13.33
N ALA A 347 -4.67 -23.18 13.60
CA ALA A 347 -4.30 -22.68 14.92
C ALA A 347 -5.07 -21.41 15.34
N TYR A 348 -5.65 -20.68 14.39
CA TYR A 348 -6.41 -19.45 14.60
C TYR A 348 -7.90 -19.65 14.39
N ASN A 349 -8.32 -20.86 14.02
CA ASN A 349 -9.69 -21.12 13.59
C ASN A 349 -10.19 -20.09 12.55
N LEU A 350 -9.33 -19.75 11.59
CA LEU A 350 -9.53 -18.70 10.61
C LEU A 350 -9.40 -19.25 9.19
N LYS A 351 -10.37 -18.92 8.34
CA LYS A 351 -10.36 -19.16 6.89
C LYS A 351 -10.48 -17.82 6.16
N LEU A 352 -9.67 -17.62 5.14
CA LEU A 352 -9.75 -16.55 4.16
C LEU A 352 -10.16 -17.16 2.83
N SER A 353 -11.17 -16.59 2.18
CA SER A 353 -11.64 -17.02 0.86
C SER A 353 -11.53 -15.86 -0.13
N VAL A 354 -10.85 -16.07 -1.25
CA VAL A 354 -10.77 -15.14 -2.38
C VAL A 354 -11.73 -15.64 -3.45
N ILE A 355 -12.80 -14.88 -3.69
CA ILE A 355 -13.94 -15.29 -4.51
C ILE A 355 -14.13 -14.33 -5.69
N PRO A 356 -13.81 -14.73 -6.92
CA PRO A 356 -14.21 -14.01 -8.12
C PRO A 356 -15.74 -13.83 -8.20
N LEU A 357 -16.18 -12.59 -8.37
CA LEU A 357 -17.61 -12.25 -8.51
C LEU A 357 -17.98 -11.85 -9.95
N THR A 358 -17.00 -11.74 -10.84
CA THR A 358 -17.20 -11.49 -12.28
C THR A 358 -16.52 -12.57 -13.10
N PRO A 359 -17.11 -12.98 -14.24
CA PRO A 359 -16.59 -14.08 -15.06
C PRO A 359 -15.28 -13.76 -15.77
N ASP A 360 -14.92 -12.48 -15.85
CA ASP A 360 -13.67 -12.03 -16.49
C ASP A 360 -12.43 -12.37 -15.65
N ILE A 361 -12.59 -12.75 -14.38
CA ILE A 361 -11.51 -13.30 -13.56
C ILE A 361 -11.32 -14.76 -13.92
N THR A 362 -10.32 -15.04 -14.75
CA THR A 362 -10.11 -16.36 -15.37
C THR A 362 -8.93 -17.12 -14.80
N SER A 363 -8.11 -16.45 -13.98
CA SER A 363 -6.91 -17.04 -13.39
C SER A 363 -6.66 -16.58 -11.96
N MET A 364 -5.88 -17.38 -11.24
CA MET A 364 -5.32 -17.04 -9.93
C MET A 364 -3.82 -17.30 -9.96
N HIS A 365 -3.01 -16.25 -9.85
CA HIS A 365 -1.59 -16.41 -9.65
C HIS A 365 -1.31 -16.61 -8.16
N VAL A 366 -0.55 -17.65 -7.83
CA VAL A 366 -0.29 -18.04 -6.44
C VAL A 366 1.21 -18.07 -6.20
N VAL A 367 1.66 -17.26 -5.24
CA VAL A 367 3.06 -17.22 -4.81
C VAL A 367 3.13 -17.53 -3.32
N ALA A 368 3.89 -18.55 -2.95
CA ALA A 368 4.12 -18.92 -1.56
C ALA A 368 5.53 -19.47 -1.37
N PRO A 369 6.56 -18.62 -1.21
CA PRO A 369 7.94 -19.04 -0.98
C PRO A 369 8.09 -19.74 0.37
N VAL A 370 9.02 -20.71 0.45
CA VAL A 370 9.18 -21.53 1.66
C VAL A 370 9.60 -20.71 2.88
N ASP A 371 10.42 -19.70 2.67
CA ASP A 371 11.08 -18.89 3.69
C ASP A 371 10.31 -17.61 4.06
N LYS A 372 9.12 -17.39 3.50
CA LYS A 372 8.35 -16.16 3.73
C LYS A 372 7.09 -16.43 4.55
N PRO A 373 6.71 -15.51 5.46
CA PRO A 373 5.52 -15.64 6.30
C PRO A 373 4.27 -15.07 5.61
N TRP A 374 4.13 -15.30 4.31
CA TRP A 374 2.98 -14.82 3.53
C TRP A 374 2.64 -15.76 2.36
N ILE A 375 1.44 -15.61 1.88
CA ILE A 375 0.89 -16.29 0.70
C ILE A 375 0.22 -15.23 -0.14
N CYS A 376 0.54 -15.18 -1.45
CA CYS A 376 -0.16 -14.34 -2.40
C CYS A 376 -1.15 -15.18 -3.20
N ILE A 377 -2.38 -14.70 -3.40
CA ILE A 377 -3.39 -15.25 -4.31
C ILE A 377 -3.96 -14.09 -5.09
N GLU A 378 -3.67 -14.03 -6.36
CA GLU A 378 -4.02 -12.92 -7.24
C GLU A 378 -5.12 -13.32 -8.20
N PRO A 379 -6.36 -12.86 -7.99
CA PRO A 379 -7.42 -13.01 -8.98
C PRO A 379 -7.20 -12.03 -10.14
N ASN A 380 -6.93 -12.56 -11.34
CA ASN A 380 -6.56 -11.78 -12.51
C ASN A 380 -7.48 -12.04 -13.70
N THR A 381 -7.69 -11.02 -14.53
CA THR A 381 -8.33 -11.20 -15.84
C THR A 381 -7.37 -11.82 -16.85
N ASN A 382 -6.10 -11.38 -16.84
CA ASN A 382 -5.11 -11.81 -17.81
C ASN A 382 -4.00 -12.66 -17.20
N LEU A 383 -3.37 -13.43 -18.05
CA LEU A 383 -2.18 -14.23 -17.80
C LEU A 383 -0.91 -13.38 -18.01
N ASP A 384 0.25 -13.94 -17.63
CA ASP A 384 1.55 -13.33 -17.88
C ASP A 384 1.78 -13.07 -19.37
N ASP A 385 2.48 -11.99 -19.66
CA ASP A 385 2.90 -11.53 -20.99
C ASP A 385 1.79 -11.59 -22.04
N PRO A 386 0.60 -11.01 -21.77
CA PRO A 386 -0.56 -11.19 -22.63
C PRO A 386 -0.39 -10.66 -24.05
N PHE A 387 0.62 -9.83 -24.32
CA PHE A 387 0.97 -9.35 -25.66
C PHE A 387 2.10 -10.16 -26.30
N GLY A 388 2.57 -11.18 -25.61
CA GLY A 388 3.62 -12.08 -26.09
C GLY A 388 3.18 -12.95 -27.27
N PRO A 389 4.12 -13.34 -28.13
CA PRO A 389 3.82 -14.15 -29.33
C PRO A 389 3.29 -15.54 -29.00
N GLU A 390 3.48 -16.05 -27.80
CA GLU A 390 3.01 -17.38 -27.37
C GLU A 390 1.48 -17.50 -27.32
N TRP A 391 0.78 -16.39 -27.18
CA TRP A 391 -0.68 -16.38 -27.10
C TRP A 391 -1.38 -16.28 -28.46
N ASN A 392 -0.69 -15.94 -29.54
CA ASN A 392 -1.21 -15.63 -30.86
C ASN A 392 -2.17 -14.43 -30.91
N ASN A 393 -2.91 -14.19 -29.82
CA ASN A 393 -3.84 -13.09 -29.65
C ASN A 393 -3.95 -12.75 -28.15
N PRO A 394 -3.88 -11.47 -27.75
CA PRO A 394 -3.98 -11.04 -26.35
C PRO A 394 -5.26 -11.49 -25.63
N GLU A 395 -6.37 -11.62 -26.34
CA GLU A 395 -7.62 -12.14 -25.76
C GLU A 395 -7.51 -13.61 -25.30
N ASN A 396 -6.62 -14.40 -25.91
CA ASN A 396 -6.32 -15.76 -25.45
C ASN A 396 -5.62 -15.79 -24.08
N ALA A 397 -4.95 -14.69 -23.76
CA ALA A 397 -4.35 -14.45 -22.45
C ALA A 397 -5.26 -13.64 -21.50
N GLY A 398 -6.52 -13.42 -21.84
CA GLY A 398 -7.51 -12.77 -20.98
C GLY A 398 -7.50 -11.24 -21.02
N ILE A 399 -6.80 -10.61 -21.96
CA ILE A 399 -6.94 -9.17 -22.20
C ILE A 399 -8.31 -8.88 -22.80
N ILE A 400 -8.94 -7.84 -22.29
CA ILE A 400 -10.26 -7.39 -22.74
C ILE A 400 -10.06 -6.14 -23.60
N THR A 401 -10.57 -6.16 -24.82
CA THR A 401 -10.55 -4.99 -25.70
C THR A 401 -11.74 -4.07 -25.37
N LEU A 402 -11.47 -2.93 -24.74
CA LEU A 402 -12.46 -1.88 -24.47
C LEU A 402 -12.67 -0.99 -25.69
N ALA A 403 -13.78 -1.13 -26.37
CA ALA A 403 -14.19 -0.21 -27.42
C ALA A 403 -14.43 1.21 -26.85
N PRO A 404 -14.39 2.29 -27.67
CA PRO A 404 -14.77 3.62 -27.24
C PRO A 404 -16.14 3.66 -26.54
N GLY A 405 -16.19 4.21 -25.33
CA GLY A 405 -17.39 4.27 -24.49
C GLY A 405 -17.71 2.99 -23.70
N ALA A 406 -17.02 1.88 -23.97
CA ALA A 406 -17.23 0.62 -23.24
C ALA A 406 -16.75 0.70 -21.80
N THR A 407 -17.36 -0.10 -20.93
CA THR A 407 -17.04 -0.21 -19.52
C THR A 407 -16.81 -1.68 -19.16
N LEU A 408 -15.73 -1.95 -18.42
CA LEU A 408 -15.46 -3.21 -17.74
C LEU A 408 -15.78 -3.04 -16.25
N VAL A 409 -16.39 -4.05 -15.64
CA VAL A 409 -16.54 -4.17 -14.19
C VAL A 409 -15.87 -5.48 -13.76
N TRP A 410 -14.83 -5.37 -12.97
CA TRP A 410 -14.14 -6.48 -12.32
C TRP A 410 -14.49 -6.45 -10.84
N LYS A 411 -14.84 -7.60 -10.26
CA LYS A 411 -15.22 -7.68 -8.86
C LYS A 411 -14.71 -8.95 -8.20
N VAL A 412 -14.11 -8.80 -7.01
CA VAL A 412 -13.66 -9.90 -6.15
C VAL A 412 -14.08 -9.64 -4.72
N ARG A 413 -14.33 -10.71 -3.97
CA ARG A 413 -14.59 -10.72 -2.53
C ARG A 413 -13.45 -11.39 -1.79
N LEU A 414 -13.00 -10.78 -0.72
CA LEU A 414 -12.32 -11.45 0.38
C LEU A 414 -13.36 -11.72 1.47
N GLU A 415 -13.66 -12.99 1.71
CA GLU A 415 -14.53 -13.42 2.81
C GLU A 415 -13.67 -14.03 3.93
N ILE A 416 -14.03 -13.77 5.18
CA ILE A 416 -13.42 -14.40 6.34
C ILE A 416 -14.47 -15.20 7.13
N SER A 417 -14.05 -16.35 7.66
CA SER A 417 -14.92 -17.17 8.49
C SER A 417 -14.13 -18.01 9.47
N ALA A 418 -14.80 -18.53 10.49
CA ALA A 418 -14.27 -19.61 11.29
C ALA A 418 -14.20 -20.90 10.45
N LEU A 419 -13.22 -21.76 10.73
CA LEU A 419 -13.22 -23.09 10.16
C LEU A 419 -14.45 -23.85 10.66
N SER A 420 -15.25 -24.41 9.73
CA SER A 420 -16.35 -25.29 10.10
C SER A 420 -15.77 -26.42 10.97
N ALA A 421 -16.36 -26.66 12.12
CA ALA A 421 -16.05 -27.86 12.87
C ALA A 421 -16.24 -29.03 11.91
N SER A 422 -15.14 -29.75 11.58
CA SER A 422 -15.25 -30.98 10.80
C SER A 422 -16.30 -31.83 11.48
N GLY A 423 -17.45 -32.05 10.81
CA GLY A 423 -18.58 -32.75 11.37
C GLY A 423 -18.12 -34.04 12.00
N SER A 424 -18.23 -34.08 13.30
CA SER A 424 -18.32 -35.35 14.02
C SER A 424 -19.69 -35.91 13.76
N ASP A 425 -19.95 -36.28 12.51
CA ASP A 425 -20.99 -37.28 12.24
C ASP A 425 -20.41 -38.62 12.66
N MET A 426 -20.52 -38.86 13.96
CA MET A 426 -20.50 -40.18 14.51
C MET A 426 -21.94 -40.57 14.82
N ASP A 427 -22.34 -41.59 14.13
CA ASP A 427 -23.25 -42.67 14.37
C ASP A 427 -24.33 -42.85 13.34
#